data_71203a280a9044df37a651c986d79135
#
_entry.id   71203a280a9044df37a651c986d79135
#
_cell.length_a   1.000
_cell.length_b   1.000
_cell.length_c   1.000
_cell.angle_alpha   90.00
_cell.angle_beta   90.00
_cell.angle_gamma   90.00
#
_symmetry.space_group_name_H-M   'P 1'
#
loop_
_entity.id
_entity.type
_entity.pdbx_description
1 polymer ?
#
loop_
_entity_poly.entity_id
_entity_poly.type
_entity_poly.pdbx_seq_one_letter_code
_entity_poly.pdbx_strand_id
1 'polypeptide(L)'
;MDVADLIMTRIGSRKEEWEQGIITDISGGGARFTTRSPLPEGATLFLSIELEQKNEIKEHQVFARLIASKEVAKRPGLYENRVQFVHLKAAEREEIIRFVFDEDRKRLKRERGNVT
;
A
#
# COMPACT_ATOMS: atom_id res chain seq x y z
N MET A 1 5.57 -8.52 8.02
CA MET A 1 6.50 -7.75 7.17
C MET A 1 6.12 -6.29 7.23
N ASP A 2 7.04 -5.49 7.63
CA ASP A 2 6.81 -4.05 7.64
C ASP A 2 7.14 -3.48 6.29
N VAL A 3 6.18 -3.63 5.41
CA VAL A 3 6.29 -3.04 4.10
C VAL A 3 5.98 -1.59 4.29
N ALA A 4 6.83 -0.73 3.97
CA ALA A 4 6.62 0.68 3.98
C ALA A 4 5.48 1.18 4.86
N ASP A 5 5.83 1.87 5.83
CA ASP A 5 4.89 2.25 6.87
C ASP A 5 3.93 3.36 6.47
N LEU A 6 4.03 3.89 5.26
CA LEU A 6 3.25 5.07 4.94
C LEU A 6 2.64 5.03 3.55
N ILE A 7 1.33 5.03 3.53
CA ILE A 7 0.58 5.39 2.35
C ILE A 7 -0.09 6.72 2.65
N MET A 8 0.15 7.68 1.79
CA MET A 8 -0.64 8.89 1.81
C MET A 8 -1.66 8.79 0.72
N THR A 9 -2.92 8.78 1.11
CA THR A 9 -4.00 8.69 0.14
C THR A 9 -4.64 10.05 -0.05
N ARG A 10 -4.93 10.34 -1.30
CA ARG A 10 -5.70 11.52 -1.63
C ARG A 10 -6.99 11.07 -2.25
N ILE A 11 -8.09 11.44 -1.62
CA ILE A 11 -9.42 11.03 -2.04
C ILE A 11 -10.07 12.16 -2.80
N GLY A 12 -10.56 11.85 -3.99
CA GLY A 12 -11.33 12.79 -4.78
C GLY A 12 -10.48 13.82 -5.52
N SER A 13 -11.12 14.90 -5.93
CA SER A 13 -10.55 15.94 -6.78
C SER A 13 -9.90 17.08 -6.02
N ARG A 14 -9.88 17.05 -4.71
CA ARG A 14 -9.36 18.16 -3.90
C ARG A 14 -7.92 17.94 -3.53
N LYS A 15 -7.10 18.93 -3.82
CA LYS A 15 -5.63 18.87 -3.68
C LYS A 15 -5.12 18.80 -2.26
N GLU A 16 -5.95 18.97 -1.26
CA GLU A 16 -5.48 19.26 0.07
C GLU A 16 -5.83 18.21 1.11
N GLU A 17 -6.55 17.18 0.71
CA GLU A 17 -6.98 16.15 1.66
C GLU A 17 -6.13 14.89 1.51
N TRP A 18 -5.06 14.86 2.26
CA TRP A 18 -4.25 13.64 2.38
C TRP A 18 -4.60 12.95 3.69
N GLU A 19 -4.93 11.68 3.59
CA GLU A 19 -5.10 10.84 4.74
C GLU A 19 -3.96 9.83 4.78
N GLN A 20 -3.37 9.64 5.93
CA GLN A 20 -2.33 8.65 6.11
C GLN A 20 -2.91 7.26 6.30
N GLY A 21 -2.30 6.28 5.65
CA GLY A 21 -2.62 4.90 5.85
C GLY A 21 -1.36 4.07 6.03
N ILE A 22 -1.53 2.86 6.50
CA ILE A 22 -0.43 1.91 6.68
C ILE A 22 -0.67 0.73 5.76
N ILE A 23 0.28 0.46 4.87
CA ILE A 23 0.21 -0.69 3.98
C ILE A 23 0.37 -1.96 4.78
N THR A 24 -0.57 -2.88 4.61
CA THR A 24 -0.48 -4.22 5.20
C THR A 24 -0.11 -5.26 4.16
N ASP A 25 -0.38 -4.99 2.89
CA ASP A 25 -0.03 -5.89 1.80
C ASP A 25 0.06 -5.11 0.49
N ILE A 26 0.98 -5.48 -0.39
CA ILE A 26 1.14 -4.86 -1.69
C ILE A 26 1.59 -5.88 -2.74
N SER A 27 1.07 -5.72 -3.96
CA SER A 27 1.44 -6.54 -5.10
C SER A 27 1.52 -5.65 -6.35
N GLY A 28 1.86 -6.23 -7.49
CA GLY A 28 1.86 -5.48 -8.75
C GLY A 28 0.47 -5.05 -9.22
N GLY A 29 -0.59 -5.64 -8.68
CA GLY A 29 -1.97 -5.32 -9.08
C GLY A 29 -2.73 -4.44 -8.11
N GLY A 30 -2.29 -4.33 -6.87
CA GLY A 30 -3.01 -3.56 -5.87
C GLY A 30 -2.39 -3.63 -4.50
N ALA A 31 -3.13 -3.13 -3.52
CA ALA A 31 -2.64 -3.07 -2.15
C ALA A 31 -3.78 -3.15 -1.15
N ARG A 32 -3.42 -3.49 0.08
CA ARG A 32 -4.29 -3.33 1.25
C ARG A 32 -3.61 -2.37 2.20
N PHE A 33 -4.40 -1.49 2.77
CA PHE A 33 -3.89 -0.52 3.75
C PHE A 33 -5.00 -0.17 4.73
N THR A 34 -4.61 0.32 5.89
CA THR A 34 -5.56 0.73 6.91
C THR A 34 -5.64 2.23 7.03
N THR A 35 -6.83 2.73 7.34
CA THR A 35 -7.10 4.15 7.59
C THR A 35 -7.97 4.29 8.82
N ARG A 36 -8.06 5.51 9.33
CA ARG A 36 -8.88 5.80 10.53
C ARG A 36 -10.32 6.12 10.21
N SER A 37 -10.65 6.32 8.94
CA SER A 37 -12.02 6.57 8.50
C SER A 37 -12.32 5.74 7.27
N PRO A 38 -13.60 5.39 7.05
CA PRO A 38 -13.96 4.61 5.87
C PRO A 38 -13.79 5.44 4.61
N LEU A 39 -13.42 4.76 3.53
CA LEU A 39 -13.30 5.36 2.22
C LEU A 39 -14.49 4.93 1.35
N PRO A 40 -14.92 5.76 0.38
CA PRO A 40 -16.08 5.40 -0.44
C PRO A 40 -15.74 4.30 -1.44
N GLU A 41 -16.43 3.17 -1.34
CA GLU A 41 -16.23 2.05 -2.28
C GLU A 41 -16.53 2.48 -3.71
N GLY A 42 -15.75 1.97 -4.65
CA GLY A 42 -15.86 2.33 -6.05
C GLY A 42 -15.17 3.63 -6.44
N ALA A 43 -14.70 4.39 -5.47
CA ALA A 43 -13.99 5.65 -5.75
C ALA A 43 -12.62 5.39 -6.36
N THR A 44 -12.17 6.35 -7.16
CA THR A 44 -10.80 6.38 -7.63
C THR A 44 -9.98 7.20 -6.65
N LEU A 45 -8.94 6.58 -6.13
CA LEU A 45 -8.03 7.21 -5.19
C LEU A 45 -6.72 7.54 -5.87
N PHE A 46 -6.11 8.62 -5.41
CA PHE A 46 -4.73 8.92 -5.76
C PHE A 46 -3.86 8.56 -4.57
N LEU A 47 -2.93 7.63 -4.77
CA LEU A 47 -2.08 7.13 -3.69
C LEU A 47 -0.65 7.58 -3.91
N SER A 48 -0.04 8.08 -2.84
CA SER A 48 1.40 8.29 -2.79
C SER A 48 1.97 7.19 -1.89
N ILE A 49 2.71 6.28 -2.50
CA ILE A 49 3.27 5.10 -1.82
C ILE A 49 4.77 5.27 -1.72
N GLU A 50 5.29 5.25 -0.50
CA GLU A 50 6.72 5.28 -0.28
C GLU A 50 7.24 3.87 -0.05
N LEU A 51 8.16 3.43 -0.89
CA LEU A 51 8.80 2.13 -0.79
C LEU A 51 10.28 2.32 -0.52
N GLU A 52 10.76 1.69 0.53
CA GLU A 52 12.18 1.68 0.84
C GLU A 52 12.85 0.51 0.13
N GLN A 53 13.84 0.82 -0.69
CA GLN A 53 14.57 -0.14 -1.49
C GLN A 53 16.04 0.25 -1.54
N LYS A 54 16.93 -0.64 -1.11
CA LYS A 54 18.39 -0.42 -1.11
C LYS A 54 18.81 0.88 -0.41
N ASN A 55 18.24 1.14 0.76
CA ASN A 55 18.46 2.35 1.55
C ASN A 55 17.98 3.65 0.90
N GLU A 56 17.17 3.53 -0.14
CA GLU A 56 16.53 4.68 -0.78
C GLU A 56 15.02 4.58 -0.61
N ILE A 57 14.39 5.71 -0.37
CA ILE A 57 12.93 5.79 -0.34
C ILE A 57 12.48 6.35 -1.68
N LYS A 58 11.68 5.56 -2.40
CA LYS A 58 11.08 6.00 -3.65
C LYS A 58 9.59 6.20 -3.46
N GLU A 59 9.12 7.35 -3.89
CA GLU A 59 7.70 7.66 -3.90
C GLU A 59 7.09 7.25 -5.23
N HIS A 60 5.99 6.49 -5.15
CA HIS A 60 5.22 6.09 -6.32
C HIS A 60 3.84 6.71 -6.22
N GLN A 61 3.48 7.52 -7.18
CA GLN A 61 2.14 8.09 -7.25
C GLN A 61 1.32 7.29 -8.23
N VAL A 62 0.26 6.67 -7.73
CA VAL A 62 -0.56 5.77 -8.53
C VAL A 62 -2.04 6.07 -8.32
N PHE A 63 -2.83 5.79 -9.34
CA PHE A 63 -4.28 5.78 -9.21
C PHE A 63 -4.75 4.38 -8.86
N ALA A 64 -5.75 4.30 -8.01
CA ALA A 64 -6.30 3.02 -7.59
C ALA A 64 -7.82 3.13 -7.43
N ARG A 65 -8.49 2.03 -7.72
CA ARG A 65 -9.92 1.92 -7.47
C ARG A 65 -10.13 1.22 -6.14
N LEU A 66 -10.93 1.82 -5.29
CA LEU A 66 -11.28 1.22 -4.01
C LEU A 66 -12.29 0.10 -4.21
N ILE A 67 -11.88 -1.12 -3.90
CA ILE A 67 -12.72 -2.31 -4.03
C ILE A 67 -13.57 -2.51 -2.79
N ALA A 68 -12.98 -2.32 -1.62
CA ALA A 68 -13.67 -2.52 -0.35
C ALA A 68 -13.04 -1.68 0.74
N SER A 69 -13.86 -1.19 1.66
CA SER A 69 -13.42 -0.50 2.87
C SER A 69 -14.27 -1.01 4.02
N LYS A 70 -13.67 -1.76 4.94
CA LYS A 70 -14.40 -2.42 6.01
C LYS A 70 -13.73 -2.19 7.34
N GLU A 71 -14.53 -1.93 8.35
CA GLU A 71 -14.03 -1.81 9.71
C GLU A 71 -13.38 -3.12 10.16
N VAL A 72 -12.22 -3.02 10.76
CA VAL A 72 -11.51 -4.18 11.27
C VAL A 72 -12.20 -4.71 12.50
N ALA A 73 -12.55 -5.99 12.50
CA ALA A 73 -13.14 -6.63 13.66
C ALA A 73 -12.22 -6.47 14.87
N LYS A 74 -12.77 -6.15 16.02
CA LYS A 74 -12.03 -5.92 17.28
C LYS A 74 -11.18 -4.67 17.32
N ARG A 75 -11.23 -3.81 16.29
CA ARG A 75 -10.52 -2.52 16.28
C ARG A 75 -11.44 -1.41 15.78
N PRO A 76 -12.36 -0.92 16.60
CA PRO A 76 -13.26 0.16 16.19
C PRO A 76 -12.49 1.39 15.73
N GLY A 77 -12.95 2.01 14.66
CA GLY A 77 -12.30 3.18 14.10
C GLY A 77 -11.12 2.89 13.19
N LEU A 78 -10.80 1.63 12.96
CA LEU A 78 -9.76 1.23 11.99
C LEU A 78 -10.42 0.51 10.83
N TYR A 79 -10.10 0.94 9.61
CA TYR A 79 -10.69 0.39 8.40
C TYR A 79 -9.62 -0.24 7.52
N GLU A 80 -9.88 -1.44 7.03
CA GLU A 80 -9.04 -2.08 6.04
C GLU A 80 -9.59 -1.77 4.66
N ASN A 81 -8.75 -1.25 3.80
CA ASN A 81 -9.10 -0.86 2.45
C ASN A 81 -8.35 -1.74 1.46
N ARG A 82 -9.04 -2.23 0.46
CA ARG A 82 -8.44 -2.98 -0.63
C ARG A 82 -8.61 -2.21 -1.93
N VAL A 83 -7.52 -2.00 -2.63
CA VAL A 83 -7.50 -1.24 -3.88
C VAL A 83 -6.88 -2.05 -5.00
N GLN A 84 -7.31 -1.73 -6.21
CA GLN A 84 -6.72 -2.22 -7.43
C GLN A 84 -6.07 -1.04 -8.15
N PHE A 85 -4.81 -1.17 -8.52
CA PHE A 85 -4.15 -0.12 -9.28
C PHE A 85 -4.77 0.00 -10.66
N VAL A 86 -4.97 1.23 -11.12
CA VAL A 86 -5.51 1.51 -12.44
C VAL A 86 -4.53 2.40 -13.19
N HIS A 87 -4.43 2.20 -14.50
CA HIS A 87 -3.54 2.98 -15.37
C HIS A 87 -2.06 2.95 -14.93
N LEU A 88 -1.65 1.86 -14.30
CA LEU A 88 -0.27 1.72 -13.85
C LEU A 88 0.63 1.45 -15.05
N LYS A 89 1.70 2.24 -15.17
CA LYS A 89 2.69 2.03 -16.22
C LYS A 89 3.48 0.75 -15.95
N ALA A 90 3.89 0.08 -17.03
CA ALA A 90 4.62 -1.18 -16.92
C ALA A 90 5.89 -1.04 -16.08
N ALA A 91 6.62 0.05 -16.24
CA ALA A 91 7.83 0.30 -15.48
C ALA A 91 7.56 0.45 -13.97
N GLU A 92 6.48 1.14 -13.61
CA GLU A 92 6.09 1.28 -12.22
C GLU A 92 5.65 -0.04 -11.61
N ARG A 93 4.90 -0.83 -12.37
CA ARG A 93 4.48 -2.16 -11.92
C ARG A 93 5.68 -3.05 -11.65
N GLU A 94 6.67 -3.02 -12.53
CA GLU A 94 7.88 -3.80 -12.34
C GLU A 94 8.68 -3.37 -11.11
N GLU A 95 8.73 -2.08 -10.83
CA GLU A 95 9.40 -1.60 -9.62
C GLU A 95 8.70 -2.10 -8.35
N ILE A 96 7.38 -2.09 -8.34
CA ILE A 96 6.61 -2.61 -7.22
C ILE A 96 6.84 -4.12 -7.06
N ILE A 97 6.81 -4.86 -8.16
CA ILE A 97 7.05 -6.30 -8.14
C ILE A 97 8.46 -6.59 -7.62
N ARG A 98 9.44 -5.84 -8.05
CA ARG A 98 10.82 -5.99 -7.57
C ARG A 98 10.93 -5.70 -6.08
N PHE A 99 10.24 -4.67 -5.61
CA PHE A 99 10.19 -4.37 -4.18
C PHE A 99 9.62 -5.56 -3.39
N VAL A 100 8.50 -6.13 -3.85
CA VAL A 100 7.88 -7.28 -3.19
C VAL A 100 8.84 -8.47 -3.13
N PHE A 101 9.52 -8.76 -4.23
CA PHE A 101 10.52 -9.83 -4.26
C PHE A 101 11.65 -9.58 -3.28
N ASP A 102 12.17 -8.37 -3.24
CA ASP A 102 13.28 -8.04 -2.35
C ASP A 102 12.87 -8.16 -0.88
N GLU A 103 11.66 -7.73 -0.53
CA GLU A 103 11.14 -7.85 0.82
C GLU A 103 10.90 -9.31 1.20
N ASP A 104 10.38 -10.11 0.30
CA ASP A 104 10.18 -11.55 0.54
C ASP A 104 11.51 -12.26 0.76
N ARG A 105 12.54 -11.92 -0.01
CA ARG A 105 13.87 -12.48 0.20
C ARG A 105 14.47 -12.10 1.54
N LYS A 106 14.31 -10.86 1.95
CA LYS A 106 14.76 -10.40 3.27
C LYS A 106 14.07 -11.16 4.39
N ARG A 107 12.76 -11.34 4.26
CA ARG A 107 11.98 -12.09 5.24
C ARG A 107 12.45 -13.55 5.34
N LEU A 108 12.61 -14.21 4.21
CA LEU A 108 13.09 -15.61 4.18
C LEU A 108 14.48 -15.74 4.79
N LYS A 109 15.35 -14.79 4.52
CA LYS A 109 16.70 -14.78 5.07
C LYS A 109 16.68 -14.60 6.58
N ARG A 110 15.80 -13.75 7.10
CA ARG A 110 15.64 -13.56 8.55
C ARG A 110 15.09 -14.83 9.21
N GLU A 111 14.10 -15.47 8.61
CA GLU A 111 13.53 -16.71 9.10
C GLU A 111 14.57 -17.82 9.15
N ARG A 112 15.40 -17.95 8.13
CA ARG A 112 16.50 -18.92 8.13
C ARG A 112 17.52 -18.63 9.23
N GLY A 113 17.82 -17.38 9.47
CA GLY A 113 18.72 -16.97 10.53
C GLY A 113 18.20 -17.31 11.91
N ASN A 114 16.90 -17.38 12.09
CA ASN A 114 16.27 -17.68 13.36
C ASN A 114 16.11 -19.17 13.66
N VAL A 115 16.44 -20.01 12.72
CA VAL A 115 16.26 -21.48 12.86
C VAL A 115 17.51 -22.19 13.36
N THR A 116 18.59 -21.49 13.46
CA THR A 116 19.85 -22.11 13.94
C THR A 116 19.98 -22.07 15.47
#